data_6dd73733314d6c92bbd3552f823ce860
#
_entry.id   6dd73733314d6c92bbd3552f823ce860
#
_cell.length_a   1.000
_cell.length_b   1.000
_cell.length_c   1.000
_cell.angle_alpha   90.00
_cell.angle_beta   90.00
_cell.angle_gamma   90.00
#
_symmetry.space_group_name_H-M   'P 1'
#
loop_
_entity.id
_entity.type
_entity.pdbx_description
1 polymer ?
#
loop_
_entity_poly.entity_id
_entity_poly.type
_entity_poly.pdbx_seq_one_letter_code
_entity_poly.pdbx_strand_id
1 'polypeptide(L)'
;MTQKIHALLYGFNLPPVGVKVLVYFVGQRLFIDNMPIELHSSQLTVSVGGFEHNELFLNWHDSESGQWALKVLSTQDIQQLVHTAPSHLQPQLAQWHKRDKHIKY
;
A
#
# COMPACT_ATOMS: atom_id res chain seq x y z
N MET A 1 17.82 -5.53 -7.39
CA MET A 1 17.38 -5.90 -6.03
C MET A 1 16.03 -5.27 -5.72
N THR A 2 15.13 -6.10 -5.22
CA THR A 2 13.78 -5.63 -4.88
C THR A 2 13.79 -5.01 -3.48
N GLN A 3 13.30 -3.78 -3.37
CA GLN A 3 13.27 -3.06 -2.11
C GLN A 3 12.00 -3.40 -1.35
N LYS A 4 12.14 -3.83 -0.11
CA LYS A 4 11.01 -4.20 0.76
C LYS A 4 10.58 -3.01 1.60
N ILE A 5 9.29 -2.87 1.76
CA ILE A 5 8.65 -1.73 2.42
C ILE A 5 7.87 -2.24 3.62
N HIS A 6 8.02 -1.56 4.75
CA HIS A 6 7.30 -1.90 5.97
C HIS A 6 5.85 -1.43 5.89
N ALA A 7 4.92 -2.31 6.26
CA ALA A 7 3.50 -2.00 6.25
C ALA A 7 2.77 -2.80 7.33
N LEU A 8 1.53 -2.42 7.61
CA LEU A 8 0.62 -3.18 8.44
C LEU A 8 -0.46 -3.78 7.56
N LEU A 9 -0.68 -5.08 7.73
CA LEU A 9 -1.71 -5.80 6.96
C LEU A 9 -2.96 -5.95 7.80
N TYR A 10 -4.10 -5.59 7.23
CA TYR A 10 -5.44 -5.75 7.81
C TYR A 10 -6.28 -6.63 6.91
N GLY A 11 -7.05 -7.52 7.49
CA GLY A 11 -7.91 -8.39 6.70
C GLY A 11 -8.56 -9.48 7.54
N PHE A 12 -9.12 -10.46 6.85
CA PHE A 12 -9.84 -11.57 7.47
C PHE A 12 -8.95 -12.36 8.42
N ASN A 13 -9.44 -12.60 9.63
CA ASN A 13 -8.75 -13.35 10.69
C ASN A 13 -7.47 -12.71 11.20
N LEU A 14 -7.24 -11.45 10.91
CA LEU A 14 -6.08 -10.71 11.43
C LEU A 14 -6.48 -9.83 12.60
N PRO A 15 -5.54 -9.53 13.53
CA PRO A 15 -5.82 -8.62 14.63
C PRO A 15 -6.25 -7.23 14.14
N PRO A 16 -7.14 -6.54 14.88
CA PRO A 16 -7.56 -5.18 14.48
C PRO A 16 -6.41 -4.17 14.42
N VAL A 17 -5.34 -4.42 15.17
CA VAL A 17 -4.15 -3.54 15.15
C VAL A 17 -3.29 -3.76 13.91
N GLY A 18 -3.57 -4.81 13.14
CA GLY A 18 -2.79 -5.15 11.96
C GLY A 18 -1.59 -6.04 12.26
N VAL A 19 -1.02 -6.60 11.23
CA VAL A 19 0.16 -7.47 11.30
C VAL A 19 1.30 -6.79 10.56
N LYS A 20 2.45 -6.68 11.19
CA LYS A 20 3.64 -6.12 10.54
C LYS A 20 4.12 -7.06 9.43
N VAL A 21 4.25 -6.52 8.24
CA VAL A 21 4.70 -7.27 7.06
C VAL A 21 5.69 -6.44 6.26
N LEU A 22 6.41 -7.12 5.38
CA LEU A 22 7.25 -6.48 4.38
C LEU A 22 6.61 -6.74 3.02
N VAL A 23 6.50 -5.69 2.20
CA VAL A 23 5.90 -5.79 0.88
C VAL A 23 6.87 -5.28 -0.17
N TYR A 24 6.73 -5.78 -1.40
CA TYR A 24 7.57 -5.36 -2.50
C TYR A 24 6.87 -5.59 -3.83
N PHE A 25 7.28 -4.83 -4.85
CA PHE A 25 6.77 -4.98 -6.20
C PHE A 25 7.78 -5.71 -7.09
N VAL A 26 7.27 -6.61 -7.92
CA VAL A 26 8.02 -7.19 -9.01
C VAL A 26 7.17 -7.05 -10.27
N GLY A 27 7.62 -6.20 -11.22
CA GLY A 27 6.82 -5.84 -12.36
C GLY A 27 5.50 -5.20 -11.93
N GLN A 28 4.38 -5.75 -12.40
CA GLN A 28 3.04 -5.24 -12.08
C GLN A 28 2.40 -5.95 -10.89
N ARG A 29 3.18 -6.68 -10.09
CA ARG A 29 2.63 -7.48 -8.99
C ARG A 29 3.20 -7.08 -7.65
N LEU A 30 2.32 -7.09 -6.65
CA LEU A 30 2.67 -6.86 -5.25
C LEU A 30 2.78 -8.21 -4.55
N PHE A 31 3.87 -8.37 -3.79
CA PHE A 31 4.10 -9.55 -2.96
C PHE A 31 4.21 -9.14 -1.51
N ILE A 32 3.71 -10.01 -0.63
CA ILE A 32 3.87 -9.85 0.81
C ILE A 32 4.82 -10.94 1.29
N ASP A 33 5.92 -10.52 1.90
CA ASP A 33 6.97 -11.44 2.35
C ASP A 33 6.42 -12.42 3.39
N ASN A 34 6.79 -13.69 3.26
CA ASN A 34 6.36 -14.78 4.14
C ASN A 34 4.86 -15.09 4.10
N MET A 35 4.15 -14.61 3.10
CA MET A 35 2.71 -14.90 2.93
C MET A 35 2.44 -15.30 1.48
N PRO A 36 1.48 -16.20 1.25
CA PRO A 36 1.14 -16.62 -0.12
C PRO A 36 0.19 -15.64 -0.79
N ILE A 37 0.53 -14.37 -0.73
CA ILE A 37 -0.29 -13.30 -1.30
C ILE A 37 0.47 -12.67 -2.46
N GLU A 38 -0.15 -12.67 -3.63
CA GLU A 38 0.36 -12.07 -4.84
C GLU A 38 -0.78 -11.35 -5.53
N LEU A 39 -0.62 -10.05 -5.75
CA LEU A 39 -1.69 -9.21 -6.30
C LEU A 39 -1.19 -8.43 -7.50
N HIS A 40 -1.94 -8.50 -8.61
CA HIS A 40 -1.68 -7.63 -9.75
C HIS A 40 -2.08 -6.20 -9.38
N SER A 41 -1.34 -5.21 -9.88
CA SER A 41 -1.59 -3.79 -9.58
C SER A 41 -3.01 -3.35 -9.93
N SER A 42 -3.64 -3.98 -10.92
CA SER A 42 -5.02 -3.68 -11.31
C SER A 42 -6.05 -4.04 -10.22
N GLN A 43 -5.67 -4.89 -9.27
CA GLN A 43 -6.53 -5.29 -8.15
C GLN A 43 -6.44 -4.33 -6.97
N LEU A 44 -5.51 -3.40 -7.00
CA LEU A 44 -5.21 -2.51 -5.89
C LEU A 44 -5.87 -1.15 -6.07
N THR A 45 -6.37 -0.60 -4.97
CA THR A 45 -6.87 0.78 -4.92
C THR A 45 -6.07 1.53 -3.88
N VAL A 46 -5.58 2.70 -4.23
CA VAL A 46 -4.82 3.57 -3.34
C VAL A 46 -5.79 4.51 -2.62
N SER A 47 -5.66 4.61 -1.31
CA SER A 47 -6.39 5.61 -0.54
C SER A 47 -5.47 6.26 0.47
N VAL A 48 -5.87 7.43 0.97
CA VAL A 48 -5.11 8.21 1.93
C VAL A 48 -5.93 8.36 3.18
N GLY A 49 -5.29 8.11 4.33
CA GLY A 49 -5.94 8.23 5.62
C GLY A 49 -5.05 8.90 6.63
N GLY A 50 -5.49 8.84 7.89
CA GLY A 50 -4.78 9.45 8.98
C GLY A 50 -5.14 10.92 9.17
N PHE A 51 -4.76 11.46 10.33
CA PHE A 51 -5.14 12.80 10.75
C PHE A 51 -4.59 13.89 9.81
N GLU A 52 -3.37 13.70 9.32
CA GLU A 52 -2.70 14.67 8.44
C GLU A 52 -2.53 14.15 7.02
N HIS A 53 -3.32 13.16 6.62
CA HIS A 53 -3.17 12.50 5.32
C HIS A 53 -1.76 11.93 5.11
N ASN A 54 -1.16 11.47 6.20
CA ASN A 54 0.20 10.93 6.19
C ASN A 54 0.25 9.41 6.15
N GLU A 55 -0.89 8.76 6.02
CA GLU A 55 -0.98 7.31 5.90
C GLU A 55 -1.47 6.93 4.51
N LEU A 56 -0.74 6.02 3.87
CA LEU A 56 -1.10 5.52 2.55
C LEU A 56 -1.61 4.09 2.69
N PHE A 57 -2.75 3.82 2.07
CA PHE A 57 -3.37 2.50 2.07
C PHE A 57 -3.38 1.91 0.67
N LEU A 58 -3.08 0.62 0.58
CA LEU A 58 -3.33 -0.18 -0.61
C LEU A 58 -4.44 -1.17 -0.25
N ASN A 59 -5.56 -1.08 -0.96
CA ASN A 59 -6.75 -1.86 -0.65
C ASN A 59 -7.06 -2.83 -1.78
N TRP A 60 -7.59 -3.99 -1.43
CA TRP A 60 -8.10 -4.95 -2.42
C TRP A 60 -9.21 -5.77 -1.80
N HIS A 61 -9.97 -6.41 -2.67
CA HIS A 61 -11.08 -7.27 -2.27
C HIS A 61 -10.79 -8.69 -2.73
N ASP A 62 -10.92 -9.64 -1.80
CA ASP A 62 -10.83 -11.06 -2.09
C ASP A 62 -12.24 -11.65 -2.07
N SER A 63 -12.58 -12.46 -3.08
CA SER A 63 -13.92 -13.01 -3.22
C SER A 63 -14.34 -13.93 -2.06
N GLU A 64 -13.36 -14.54 -1.39
CA GLU A 64 -13.64 -15.46 -0.29
C GLU A 64 -13.52 -14.82 1.08
N SER A 65 -12.53 -13.97 1.28
CA SER A 65 -12.21 -13.41 2.60
C SER A 65 -12.56 -11.93 2.76
N GLY A 66 -13.05 -11.27 1.71
CA GLY A 66 -13.53 -9.90 1.81
C GLY A 66 -12.44 -8.84 1.64
N GLN A 67 -12.57 -7.76 2.37
CA GLN A 67 -11.73 -6.58 2.18
C GLN A 67 -10.40 -6.70 2.92
N TRP A 68 -9.32 -6.32 2.23
CA TRP A 68 -7.96 -6.30 2.77
C TRP A 68 -7.35 -4.91 2.59
N ALA A 69 -6.41 -4.57 3.44
CA ALA A 69 -5.70 -3.30 3.34
C ALA A 69 -4.26 -3.43 3.85
N LEU A 70 -3.37 -2.70 3.20
CA LEU A 70 -2.00 -2.48 3.67
C LEU A 70 -1.85 -1.01 4.01
N LYS A 71 -1.34 -0.72 5.20
CA LYS A 71 -1.12 0.65 5.66
C LYS A 71 0.38 0.93 5.74
N VAL A 72 0.86 1.88 4.96
CA VAL A 72 2.26 2.33 4.98
C VAL A 72 2.33 3.57 5.85
N LEU A 73 3.09 3.51 6.93
CA LEU A 73 3.06 4.52 7.99
C LEU A 73 4.08 5.62 7.85
N SER A 74 5.32 5.27 7.48
CA SER A 74 6.41 6.24 7.46
C SER A 74 6.45 6.95 6.13
N THR A 75 6.74 8.25 6.16
CA THR A 75 6.93 9.06 4.95
C THR A 75 8.01 8.45 4.05
N GLN A 76 9.06 7.94 4.65
CA GLN A 76 10.15 7.31 3.91
C GLN A 76 9.68 6.06 3.17
N ASP A 77 8.89 5.22 3.84
CA ASP A 77 8.33 4.02 3.21
C ASP A 77 7.32 4.36 2.12
N ILE A 78 6.52 5.41 2.32
CA ILE A 78 5.60 5.89 1.29
C ILE A 78 6.36 6.34 0.05
N GLN A 79 7.44 7.09 0.23
CA GLN A 79 8.27 7.55 -0.89
C GLN A 79 8.89 6.38 -1.64
N GLN A 80 9.36 5.38 -0.91
CA GLN A 80 9.89 4.16 -1.53
C GLN A 80 8.81 3.41 -2.31
N LEU A 81 7.62 3.31 -1.75
CA LEU A 81 6.50 2.68 -2.43
C LEU A 81 6.17 3.40 -3.74
N VAL A 82 6.05 4.73 -3.69
CA VAL A 82 5.78 5.54 -4.88
C VAL A 82 6.86 5.35 -5.93
N HIS A 83 8.12 5.32 -5.49
CA HIS A 83 9.26 5.20 -6.39
C HIS A 83 9.33 3.84 -7.08
N THR A 84 8.92 2.77 -6.39
CA THR A 84 9.02 1.41 -6.89
C THR A 84 7.71 0.87 -7.47
N ALA A 85 6.61 1.60 -7.30
CA ALA A 85 5.29 1.16 -7.74
C ALA A 85 5.21 1.03 -9.26
N PRO A 86 4.47 0.02 -9.76
CA PRO A 86 4.30 -0.16 -11.18
C PRO A 86 3.49 0.98 -11.81
N SER A 87 3.63 1.14 -13.13
CA SER A 87 3.00 2.22 -13.87
C SER A 87 1.49 2.29 -13.69
N HIS A 88 0.84 1.15 -13.48
CA HIS A 88 -0.61 1.10 -13.29
C HIS A 88 -1.07 1.85 -12.03
N LEU A 89 -0.25 1.89 -10.98
CA LEU A 89 -0.56 2.57 -9.73
C LEU A 89 -0.13 4.04 -9.71
N GLN A 90 0.74 4.46 -10.61
CA GLN A 90 1.29 5.81 -10.60
C GLN A 90 0.23 6.92 -10.64
N PRO A 91 -0.85 6.82 -11.45
CA PRO A 91 -1.87 7.87 -11.44
C PRO A 91 -2.54 8.06 -10.07
N GLN A 92 -2.81 6.97 -9.36
CA GLN A 92 -3.41 7.05 -8.03
C GLN A 92 -2.43 7.64 -7.01
N LEU A 93 -1.17 7.26 -7.08
CA LEU A 93 -0.13 7.76 -6.20
C LEU A 93 0.19 9.23 -6.47
N ALA A 94 0.10 9.66 -7.71
CA ALA A 94 0.29 11.06 -8.07
C ALA A 94 -0.76 11.95 -7.42
N GLN A 95 -1.99 11.48 -7.30
CA GLN A 95 -3.05 12.23 -6.59
C GLN A 95 -2.70 12.42 -5.12
N TRP A 96 -2.17 11.40 -4.46
CA TRP A 96 -1.73 11.52 -3.08
C TRP A 96 -0.62 12.58 -2.95
N HIS A 97 0.33 12.54 -3.85
CA HIS A 97 1.45 13.47 -3.86
C HIS A 97 0.99 14.92 -4.06
N LYS A 98 0.00 15.14 -4.91
CA LYS A 98 -0.60 16.46 -5.12
C LYS A 98 -1.28 16.96 -3.86
N ARG A 99 -2.01 16.10 -3.16
CA ARG A 99 -2.69 16.48 -1.92
C ARG A 99 -1.70 16.90 -0.84
N ASP A 100 -0.60 16.16 -0.72
CA ASP A 100 0.45 16.49 0.23
C ASP A 100 1.03 17.86 -0.05
N LYS A 101 1.32 18.18 -1.30
CA LYS A 101 1.83 19.50 -1.69
C LYS A 101 0.82 20.59 -1.43
N HIS A 102 -0.45 20.31 -1.63
CA HIS A 102 -1.52 21.30 -1.46
C HIS A 102 -1.73 21.67 -0.01
N ILE A 103 -1.46 20.76 0.89
CA ILE A 103 -1.63 20.96 2.33
C ILE A 103 -0.48 21.76 2.94
N LYS A 104 0.62 21.88 2.26
CA LYS A 104 1.82 22.56 2.76
C LYS A 104 1.78 24.09 2.67
N TYR A 105 0.68 24.63 2.42
CA TYR A 105 0.57 26.10 2.46
C TYR A 105 0.47 26.56 3.86
#